data_50e130acb780c770be5a35f79109049a
#
_entry.id   50e130acb780c770be5a35f79109049a
#
_cell.length_a   1.000
_cell.length_b   1.000
_cell.length_c   1.000
_cell.angle_alpha   90.00
_cell.angle_beta   90.00
_cell.angle_gamma   90.00
#
_symmetry.space_group_name_H-M   'P 1'
#
loop_
_entity.id
_entity.type
_entity.pdbx_description
1 polymer ?
#
loop_
_entity_poly.entity_id
_entity_poly.type
_entity_poly.pdbx_seq_one_letter_code
_entity_poly.pdbx_strand_id
1 'polypeptide(L)'
;MSTLRRALAEIGPLAALAAPLVAGLVASTGVTLVDTAMLGPLGATPLAAVSLTTSVAIIFYAGLYGFAGPVGLFAGRCFGSGDLGGIGHIARHGGLLASVGGLAGALLMAAGLLVLPFAGQPDEVLAVIGPYWLCLSASMLAFTHAMVVKNLLDAAGRPWLSVAVTVLPALLNVFFNWLLIYGHWGFPRLGLTGAGIASLAAQAIGAVVGWVVVRHLPSLRAWWGPRRFERAELARQWNEGRPMTVQLFLEGAAVAVAGVLIGLFGAVALAGNQIALSVGSTLYMLPLGVAGAVTIRIAQVIGAEQWPRVGAIGQAGLLVVTGWMGGFALLFLFAGAWIGGLFVDDPAVIAAAAAIFFVFGFTQLMDGVQSVSLGALRGMLDNDFPTRVSLVAYWLIALPLSVLFGFGFDLGAPGVWAGFGVGLALAAGALGWRFLRLSRAKAPPATVDAAD
;
A
#
# COMPACT_ATOMS: atom_id res chain seq x y z
N MET A 1 -31.09 18.04 5.97
CA MET A 1 -30.57 17.33 4.78
C MET A 1 -30.46 15.85 5.10
N SER A 2 -30.95 14.96 4.22
CA SER A 2 -30.79 13.50 4.39
C SER A 2 -29.30 13.13 4.43
N THR A 3 -28.96 12.04 5.14
CA THR A 3 -27.58 11.50 5.23
C THR A 3 -26.95 11.29 3.85
N LEU A 4 -27.75 10.83 2.88
CA LEU A 4 -27.30 10.65 1.50
C LEU A 4 -26.89 11.97 0.82
N ARG A 5 -27.67 13.03 0.97
CA ARG A 5 -27.30 14.34 0.39
C ARG A 5 -25.99 14.88 0.95
N ARG A 6 -25.72 14.66 2.25
CA ARG A 6 -24.44 15.04 2.87
C ARG A 6 -23.28 14.21 2.30
N ALA A 7 -23.47 12.91 2.12
CA ALA A 7 -22.46 12.04 1.52
C ALA A 7 -22.16 12.44 0.05
N LEU A 8 -23.19 12.70 -0.76
CA LEU A 8 -23.03 13.15 -2.15
C LEU A 8 -22.27 14.49 -2.25
N ALA A 9 -22.48 15.41 -1.31
CA ALA A 9 -21.74 16.69 -1.26
C ALA A 9 -20.24 16.50 -0.95
N GLU A 10 -19.84 15.41 -0.28
CA GLU A 10 -18.42 15.11 0.03
C GLU A 10 -17.71 14.41 -1.13
N ILE A 11 -18.42 13.88 -2.15
CA ILE A 11 -17.79 13.16 -3.29
C ILE A 11 -16.82 14.07 -4.05
N GLY A 12 -17.20 15.31 -4.37
CA GLY A 12 -16.33 16.24 -5.09
C GLY A 12 -15.01 16.54 -4.35
N PRO A 13 -15.05 17.00 -3.09
CA PRO A 13 -13.85 17.20 -2.28
C PRO A 13 -13.01 15.93 -2.07
N LEU A 14 -13.66 14.76 -1.95
CA LEU A 14 -12.98 13.48 -1.82
C LEU A 14 -12.27 13.11 -3.12
N ALA A 15 -12.94 13.27 -4.27
CA ALA A 15 -12.37 12.99 -5.58
C ALA A 15 -11.16 13.89 -5.89
N ALA A 16 -11.20 15.15 -5.47
CA ALA A 16 -10.07 16.08 -5.63
C ALA A 16 -8.80 15.63 -4.89
N LEU A 17 -8.95 14.92 -3.75
CA LEU A 17 -7.83 14.28 -3.04
C LEU A 17 -7.50 12.90 -3.61
N ALA A 18 -8.48 12.10 -3.95
CA ALA A 18 -8.29 10.73 -4.42
C ALA A 18 -7.65 10.68 -5.81
N ALA A 19 -8.03 11.57 -6.73
CA ALA A 19 -7.53 11.56 -8.11
C ALA A 19 -5.99 11.65 -8.20
N PRO A 20 -5.31 12.60 -7.55
CA PRO A 20 -3.85 12.60 -7.54
C PRO A 20 -3.25 11.37 -6.86
N LEU A 21 -3.84 10.87 -5.76
CA LEU A 21 -3.35 9.65 -5.10
C LEU A 21 -3.42 8.44 -6.03
N VAL A 22 -4.52 8.25 -6.73
CA VAL A 22 -4.69 7.21 -7.75
C VAL A 22 -3.70 7.39 -8.90
N ALA A 23 -3.55 8.64 -9.40
CA ALA A 23 -2.60 8.94 -10.47
C ALA A 23 -1.16 8.58 -10.07
N GLY A 24 -0.76 8.86 -8.83
CA GLY A 24 0.55 8.48 -8.28
C GLY A 24 0.74 6.97 -8.22
N LEU A 25 -0.27 6.21 -7.82
CA LEU A 25 -0.25 4.75 -7.79
C LEU A 25 -0.13 4.16 -9.20
N VAL A 26 -0.92 4.65 -10.15
CA VAL A 26 -0.87 4.20 -11.56
C VAL A 26 0.49 4.52 -12.18
N ALA A 27 1.01 5.73 -11.96
CA ALA A 27 2.32 6.12 -12.47
C ALA A 27 3.44 5.23 -11.92
N SER A 28 3.44 4.93 -10.61
CA SER A 28 4.45 4.06 -10.00
C SER A 28 4.39 2.62 -10.54
N THR A 29 3.20 2.09 -10.81
CA THR A 29 3.06 0.76 -11.44
C THR A 29 3.57 0.76 -12.87
N GLY A 30 3.28 1.80 -13.65
CA GLY A 30 3.80 1.93 -15.02
C GLY A 30 5.33 1.92 -15.05
N VAL A 31 5.97 2.60 -14.10
CA VAL A 31 7.45 2.60 -13.99
C VAL A 31 7.99 1.22 -13.59
N THR A 32 7.32 0.49 -12.70
CA THR A 32 7.72 -0.88 -12.33
C THR A 32 7.70 -1.82 -13.54
N LEU A 33 6.72 -1.65 -14.44
CA LEU A 33 6.68 -2.42 -15.71
C LEU A 33 7.89 -2.08 -16.61
N VAL A 34 8.23 -0.80 -16.74
CA VAL A 34 9.41 -0.38 -17.50
C VAL A 34 10.69 -0.93 -16.89
N ASP A 35 10.83 -0.87 -15.57
CA ASP A 35 11.99 -1.42 -14.83
C ASP A 35 12.16 -2.93 -15.10
N THR A 36 11.07 -3.69 -15.02
CA THR A 36 11.08 -5.13 -15.34
C THR A 36 11.45 -5.40 -16.81
N ALA A 37 10.94 -4.59 -17.75
CA ALA A 37 11.27 -4.70 -19.16
C ALA A 37 12.75 -4.40 -19.43
N MET A 38 13.36 -3.47 -18.71
CA MET A 38 14.78 -3.14 -18.82
C MET A 38 15.69 -4.24 -18.24
N LEU A 39 15.22 -5.02 -17.30
CA LEU A 39 15.96 -6.14 -16.69
C LEU A 39 15.87 -7.43 -17.53
N GLY A 40 14.82 -7.58 -18.36
CA GLY A 40 14.62 -8.76 -19.21
C GLY A 40 15.83 -9.18 -20.04
N PRO A 41 16.49 -8.27 -20.79
CA PRO A 41 17.66 -8.57 -21.62
C PRO A 41 18.89 -9.08 -20.86
N LEU A 42 18.93 -8.99 -19.52
CA LEU A 42 20.05 -9.51 -18.73
C LEU A 42 20.08 -11.05 -18.64
N GLY A 43 18.99 -11.71 -19.00
CA GLY A 43 18.88 -13.17 -18.96
C GLY A 43 18.12 -13.73 -17.76
N ALA A 44 17.92 -15.04 -17.74
CA ALA A 44 17.05 -15.73 -16.77
C ALA A 44 17.57 -15.64 -15.31
N THR A 45 18.87 -15.83 -15.09
CA THR A 45 19.47 -15.84 -13.73
C THR A 45 19.37 -14.48 -13.04
N PRO A 46 19.72 -13.33 -13.67
CA PRO A 46 19.46 -12.00 -13.10
C PRO A 46 18.00 -11.73 -12.85
N LEU A 47 17.11 -12.13 -13.76
CA LEU A 47 15.66 -11.92 -13.60
C LEU A 47 15.09 -12.73 -12.42
N ALA A 48 15.57 -13.95 -12.21
CA ALA A 48 15.23 -14.76 -11.03
C ALA A 48 15.71 -14.10 -9.73
N ALA A 49 16.93 -13.54 -9.72
CA ALA A 49 17.46 -12.81 -8.57
C ALA A 49 16.62 -11.55 -8.25
N VAL A 50 16.18 -10.80 -9.26
CA VAL A 50 15.26 -9.67 -9.11
C VAL A 50 13.93 -10.12 -8.51
N SER A 51 13.32 -11.16 -9.08
CA SER A 51 12.03 -11.68 -8.63
C SER A 51 12.08 -12.11 -7.17
N LEU A 52 13.13 -12.85 -6.77
CA LEU A 52 13.33 -13.28 -5.38
C LEU A 52 13.49 -12.07 -4.44
N THR A 53 14.36 -11.12 -4.82
CA THR A 53 14.62 -9.93 -3.99
C THR A 53 13.37 -9.07 -3.83
N THR A 54 12.64 -8.82 -4.91
CA THR A 54 11.44 -7.97 -4.87
C THR A 54 10.30 -8.64 -4.12
N SER A 55 10.14 -9.98 -4.20
CA SER A 55 9.15 -10.72 -3.43
C SER A 55 9.34 -10.58 -1.92
N VAL A 56 10.59 -10.54 -1.45
CA VAL A 56 10.89 -10.29 -0.05
C VAL A 56 10.79 -8.80 0.29
N ALA A 57 11.32 -7.93 -0.57
CA ALA A 57 11.33 -6.49 -0.35
C ALA A 57 9.93 -5.89 -0.19
N ILE A 58 8.92 -6.38 -0.95
CA ILE A 58 7.56 -5.87 -0.88
C ILE A 58 6.93 -6.01 0.51
N ILE A 59 7.30 -7.06 1.25
CA ILE A 59 6.84 -7.29 2.63
C ILE A 59 7.39 -6.18 3.55
N PHE A 60 8.68 -5.87 3.41
CA PHE A 60 9.31 -4.80 4.18
C PHE A 60 8.76 -3.43 3.79
N TYR A 61 8.59 -3.15 2.50
CA TYR A 61 8.01 -1.89 2.03
C TYR A 61 6.58 -1.70 2.54
N ALA A 62 5.75 -2.74 2.56
CA ALA A 62 4.40 -2.67 3.13
C ALA A 62 4.43 -2.33 4.62
N GLY A 63 5.30 -2.98 5.39
CA GLY A 63 5.48 -2.66 6.81
C GLY A 63 5.93 -1.22 7.05
N LEU A 64 6.94 -0.75 6.30
CA LEU A 64 7.46 0.62 6.40
C LEU A 64 6.43 1.68 5.94
N TYR A 65 5.60 1.35 4.96
CA TYR A 65 4.47 2.20 4.56
C TYR A 65 3.48 2.38 5.71
N GLY A 66 3.10 1.29 6.40
CA GLY A 66 2.25 1.35 7.59
C GLY A 66 2.89 2.15 8.73
N PHE A 67 4.19 1.95 8.94
CA PHE A 67 4.96 2.64 9.97
C PHE A 67 5.02 4.17 9.77
N ALA A 68 5.08 4.64 8.52
CA ALA A 68 5.05 6.07 8.18
C ALA A 68 3.62 6.68 8.21
N GLY A 69 2.58 5.85 8.27
CA GLY A 69 1.17 6.28 8.21
C GLY A 69 0.75 7.33 9.24
N PRO A 70 1.12 7.21 10.53
CA PRO A 70 0.72 8.15 11.59
C PRO A 70 1.10 9.60 11.32
N VAL A 71 2.19 9.82 10.58
CA VAL A 71 2.61 11.18 10.20
C VAL A 71 1.50 11.90 9.42
N GLY A 72 0.86 11.22 8.47
CA GLY A 72 -0.26 11.78 7.71
C GLY A 72 -1.49 12.05 8.57
N LEU A 73 -1.78 11.17 9.53
CA LEU A 73 -2.92 11.29 10.42
C LEU A 73 -2.78 12.53 11.33
N PHE A 74 -1.64 12.66 11.98
CA PHE A 74 -1.39 13.79 12.89
C PHE A 74 -1.20 15.10 12.15
N ALA A 75 -0.48 15.09 11.01
CA ALA A 75 -0.35 16.28 10.16
C ALA A 75 -1.71 16.74 9.61
N GLY A 76 -2.60 15.81 9.24
CA GLY A 76 -3.96 16.11 8.80
C GLY A 76 -4.79 16.81 9.88
N ARG A 77 -4.67 16.36 11.13
CA ARG A 77 -5.32 17.03 12.27
C ARG A 77 -4.76 18.43 12.51
N CYS A 78 -3.44 18.59 12.48
CA CYS A 78 -2.80 19.91 12.59
C CYS A 78 -3.23 20.84 11.44
N PHE A 79 -3.33 20.32 10.23
CA PHE A 79 -3.81 21.10 9.08
C PHE A 79 -5.27 21.54 9.27
N GLY A 80 -6.13 20.63 9.74
CA GLY A 80 -7.54 20.92 10.01
C GLY A 80 -7.76 21.95 11.09
N SER A 81 -6.96 21.92 12.18
CA SER A 81 -7.01 22.90 13.27
C SER A 81 -6.32 24.23 12.95
N GLY A 82 -5.65 24.36 11.79
CA GLY A 82 -4.86 25.54 11.45
C GLY A 82 -3.51 25.63 12.14
N ASP A 83 -3.08 24.61 12.91
CA ASP A 83 -1.76 24.57 13.56
C ASP A 83 -0.66 24.14 12.56
N LEU A 84 -0.28 25.05 11.68
CA LEU A 84 0.75 24.78 10.67
C LEU A 84 2.11 24.49 11.30
N GLY A 85 2.44 25.07 12.46
CA GLY A 85 3.67 24.77 13.20
C GLY A 85 3.69 23.34 13.74
N GLY A 86 2.53 22.77 14.09
CA GLY A 86 2.33 21.37 14.47
C GLY A 86 2.73 20.41 13.36
N ILE A 87 2.46 20.73 12.09
CA ILE A 87 2.86 19.89 10.97
C ILE A 87 4.40 19.71 10.95
N GLY A 88 5.18 20.78 11.14
CA GLY A 88 6.63 20.69 11.18
C GLY A 88 7.15 19.96 12.41
N HIS A 89 6.43 20.03 13.56
CA HIS A 89 6.72 19.22 14.73
C HIS A 89 6.55 17.72 14.44
N ILE A 90 5.41 17.34 13.87
CA ILE A 90 5.12 15.97 13.42
C ILE A 90 6.19 15.50 12.42
N ALA A 91 6.53 16.34 11.43
CA ALA A 91 7.52 16.03 10.39
C ALA A 91 8.90 15.68 10.96
N ARG A 92 9.37 16.44 11.97
CA ARG A 92 10.68 16.18 12.59
C ARG A 92 10.72 14.85 13.33
N HIS A 93 9.67 14.55 14.10
CA HIS A 93 9.56 13.29 14.84
C HIS A 93 9.35 12.11 13.89
N GLY A 94 8.49 12.27 12.88
CA GLY A 94 8.28 11.28 11.83
C GLY A 94 9.54 11.00 11.01
N GLY A 95 10.35 12.03 10.72
CA GLY A 95 11.65 11.88 10.07
C GLY A 95 12.65 11.05 10.89
N LEU A 96 12.69 11.26 12.24
CA LEU A 96 13.52 10.43 13.10
C LEU A 96 13.04 8.98 13.15
N LEU A 97 11.73 8.77 13.31
CA LEU A 97 11.17 7.42 13.26
C LEU A 97 11.40 6.76 11.90
N ALA A 98 11.29 7.50 10.80
CA ALA A 98 11.64 7.00 9.47
C ALA A 98 13.11 6.55 9.38
N SER A 99 14.03 7.30 10.02
CA SER A 99 15.44 6.90 10.08
C SER A 99 15.61 5.60 10.84
N VAL A 100 14.98 5.48 12.01
CA VAL A 100 15.08 4.27 12.85
C VAL A 100 14.39 3.07 12.18
N GLY A 101 13.15 3.24 11.72
CA GLY A 101 12.39 2.17 11.08
C GLY A 101 12.98 1.75 9.73
N GLY A 102 13.37 2.72 8.91
CA GLY A 102 14.01 2.46 7.61
C GLY A 102 15.37 1.76 7.75
N LEU A 103 16.19 2.17 8.73
CA LEU A 103 17.46 1.50 9.04
C LEU A 103 17.22 0.09 9.58
N ALA A 104 16.28 -0.08 10.49
CA ALA A 104 15.93 -1.42 11.01
C ALA A 104 15.43 -2.34 9.89
N GLY A 105 14.55 -1.87 9.01
CA GLY A 105 14.09 -2.62 7.83
C GLY A 105 15.23 -2.97 6.89
N ALA A 106 16.14 -2.01 6.61
CA ALA A 106 17.32 -2.23 5.79
C ALA A 106 18.24 -3.30 6.36
N LEU A 107 18.55 -3.24 7.66
CA LEU A 107 19.41 -4.22 8.33
C LEU A 107 18.76 -5.60 8.39
N LEU A 108 17.46 -5.68 8.68
CA LEU A 108 16.72 -6.94 8.72
C LEU A 108 16.66 -7.60 7.33
N MET A 109 16.38 -6.82 6.28
CA MET A 109 16.40 -7.34 4.93
C MET A 109 17.81 -7.74 4.51
N ALA A 110 18.84 -6.92 4.81
CA ALA A 110 20.23 -7.26 4.52
C ALA A 110 20.66 -8.56 5.22
N ALA A 111 20.24 -8.76 6.49
CA ALA A 111 20.48 -10.01 7.22
C ALA A 111 19.80 -11.24 6.57
N GLY A 112 18.69 -11.02 5.84
CA GLY A 112 18.03 -12.07 5.04
C GLY A 112 18.97 -12.73 4.02
N LEU A 113 19.98 -12.00 3.53
CA LEU A 113 21.00 -12.54 2.62
C LEU A 113 21.77 -13.73 3.24
N LEU A 114 21.93 -13.74 4.57
CA LEU A 114 22.59 -14.85 5.29
C LEU A 114 21.71 -16.11 5.34
N VAL A 115 20.40 -15.96 5.17
CA VAL A 115 19.43 -17.06 5.22
C VAL A 115 19.20 -17.68 3.83
N LEU A 116 19.41 -16.91 2.75
CA LEU A 116 19.14 -17.37 1.38
C LEU A 116 19.82 -18.69 0.99
N PRO A 117 21.08 -18.97 1.36
CA PRO A 117 21.72 -20.24 1.04
C PRO A 117 20.99 -21.46 1.63
N PHE A 118 20.28 -21.27 2.75
CA PHE A 118 19.49 -22.32 3.40
C PHE A 118 18.07 -22.46 2.85
N ALA A 119 17.67 -21.54 1.97
CA ALA A 119 16.33 -21.51 1.38
C ALA A 119 16.18 -22.35 0.10
N GLY A 120 17.21 -23.17 -0.26
CA GLY A 120 17.17 -24.07 -1.43
C GLY A 120 17.15 -23.33 -2.78
N GLN A 121 17.70 -22.12 -2.84
CA GLN A 121 17.79 -21.36 -4.07
C GLN A 121 18.96 -21.85 -4.95
N PRO A 122 18.86 -21.77 -6.29
CA PRO A 122 19.95 -22.16 -7.19
C PRO A 122 21.23 -21.36 -6.93
N ASP A 123 22.39 -22.06 -6.92
CA ASP A 123 23.69 -21.44 -6.67
C ASP A 123 24.02 -20.30 -7.65
N GLU A 124 23.57 -20.42 -8.91
CA GLU A 124 23.75 -19.40 -9.93
C GLU A 124 23.03 -18.09 -9.57
N VAL A 125 21.86 -18.18 -8.93
CA VAL A 125 21.10 -17.01 -8.45
C VAL A 125 21.79 -16.42 -7.24
N LEU A 126 22.23 -17.26 -6.30
CA LEU A 126 22.95 -16.82 -5.10
C LEU A 126 24.26 -16.10 -5.43
N ALA A 127 24.94 -16.49 -6.50
CA ALA A 127 26.20 -15.86 -6.94
C ALA A 127 26.02 -14.38 -7.39
N VAL A 128 24.85 -14.00 -7.91
CA VAL A 128 24.61 -12.66 -8.51
C VAL A 128 23.70 -11.76 -7.67
N ILE A 129 22.93 -12.34 -6.73
CA ILE A 129 21.87 -11.60 -6.01
C ILE A 129 22.42 -10.57 -5.00
N GLY A 130 23.59 -10.82 -4.40
CA GLY A 130 24.09 -10.10 -3.23
C GLY A 130 24.11 -8.58 -3.39
N PRO A 131 24.80 -8.02 -4.40
CA PRO A 131 24.86 -6.56 -4.59
C PRO A 131 23.49 -5.92 -4.81
N TYR A 132 22.62 -6.55 -5.60
CA TYR A 132 21.26 -6.06 -5.86
C TYR A 132 20.42 -6.06 -4.58
N TRP A 133 20.46 -7.15 -3.81
CA TRP A 133 19.77 -7.30 -2.54
C TRP A 133 20.18 -6.23 -1.53
N LEU A 134 21.49 -5.99 -1.38
CA LEU A 134 22.00 -4.97 -0.46
C LEU A 134 21.61 -3.54 -0.88
N CYS A 135 21.61 -3.23 -2.19
CA CYS A 135 21.13 -1.95 -2.68
C CYS A 135 19.65 -1.73 -2.38
N LEU A 136 18.80 -2.74 -2.62
CA LEU A 136 17.38 -2.67 -2.28
C LEU A 136 17.16 -2.55 -0.76
N SER A 137 17.94 -3.29 0.04
CA SER A 137 17.90 -3.16 1.50
C SER A 137 18.23 -1.72 1.93
N ALA A 138 19.30 -1.13 1.43
CA ALA A 138 19.69 0.23 1.75
C ALA A 138 18.64 1.27 1.30
N SER A 139 17.95 1.02 0.18
CA SER A 139 16.91 1.94 -0.33
C SER A 139 15.70 2.07 0.60
N MET A 140 15.47 1.14 1.52
CA MET A 140 14.38 1.18 2.49
C MET A 140 14.43 2.41 3.40
N LEU A 141 15.64 2.86 3.77
CA LEU A 141 15.81 4.09 4.53
C LEU A 141 15.26 5.30 3.75
N ALA A 142 15.65 5.44 2.50
CA ALA A 142 15.19 6.50 1.63
C ALA A 142 13.68 6.41 1.35
N PHE A 143 13.17 5.20 1.11
CA PHE A 143 11.76 4.96 0.90
C PHE A 143 10.92 5.42 2.09
N THR A 144 11.33 5.09 3.33
CA THR A 144 10.57 5.48 4.53
C THR A 144 10.51 6.99 4.68
N HIS A 145 11.61 7.69 4.40
CA HIS A 145 11.63 9.16 4.36
C HIS A 145 10.73 9.73 3.27
N ALA A 146 10.73 9.14 2.07
CA ALA A 146 9.84 9.55 0.99
C ALA A 146 8.37 9.38 1.38
N MET A 147 8.02 8.29 2.10
CA MET A 147 6.66 8.07 2.60
C MET A 147 6.25 9.10 3.67
N VAL A 148 7.15 9.50 4.56
CA VAL A 148 6.89 10.59 5.51
C VAL A 148 6.58 11.88 4.77
N VAL A 149 7.41 12.27 3.80
CA VAL A 149 7.21 13.48 2.98
C VAL A 149 5.89 13.40 2.23
N LYS A 150 5.62 12.27 1.58
CA LYS A 150 4.35 12.03 0.87
C LYS A 150 3.15 12.25 1.80
N ASN A 151 3.14 11.59 2.95
CA ASN A 151 2.04 11.67 3.92
C ASN A 151 1.83 13.09 4.47
N LEU A 152 2.92 13.85 4.68
CA LEU A 152 2.85 15.26 5.07
C LEU A 152 2.18 16.12 4.00
N LEU A 153 2.58 15.97 2.74
CA LEU A 153 2.06 16.76 1.63
C LEU A 153 0.59 16.44 1.35
N ASP A 154 0.23 15.16 1.40
CA ASP A 154 -1.14 14.70 1.25
C ASP A 154 -2.04 15.27 2.37
N ALA A 155 -1.59 15.17 3.61
CA ALA A 155 -2.30 15.65 4.79
C ALA A 155 -2.49 17.17 4.80
N ALA A 156 -1.53 17.91 4.23
CA ALA A 156 -1.57 19.36 4.12
C ALA A 156 -2.29 19.87 2.87
N GLY A 157 -3.07 19.03 2.19
CA GLY A 157 -3.86 19.41 1.02
C GLY A 157 -3.04 19.73 -0.23
N ARG A 158 -1.84 19.13 -0.36
CA ARG A 158 -0.93 19.30 -1.51
C ARG A 158 -0.69 17.98 -2.26
N PRO A 159 -1.74 17.25 -2.65
CA PRO A 159 -1.58 15.90 -3.16
C PRO A 159 -0.86 15.85 -4.52
N TRP A 160 -0.98 16.86 -5.38
CA TRP A 160 -0.22 16.91 -6.64
C TRP A 160 1.28 17.08 -6.44
N LEU A 161 1.70 17.79 -5.39
CA LEU A 161 3.10 17.90 -5.03
C LEU A 161 3.62 16.57 -4.45
N SER A 162 2.78 15.88 -3.69
CA SER A 162 3.05 14.52 -3.22
C SER A 162 3.28 13.55 -4.38
N VAL A 163 2.41 13.59 -5.41
CA VAL A 163 2.60 12.80 -6.65
C VAL A 163 3.93 13.11 -7.32
N ALA A 164 4.26 14.39 -7.49
CA ALA A 164 5.53 14.77 -8.12
C ALA A 164 6.74 14.21 -7.36
N VAL A 165 6.73 14.30 -6.02
CA VAL A 165 7.80 13.74 -5.16
C VAL A 165 7.85 12.20 -5.23
N THR A 166 6.72 11.52 -5.43
CA THR A 166 6.67 10.06 -5.53
C THR A 166 7.05 9.56 -6.92
N VAL A 167 6.66 10.28 -7.98
CA VAL A 167 6.96 9.89 -9.38
C VAL A 167 8.40 10.22 -9.76
N LEU A 168 9.00 11.25 -9.17
CA LEU A 168 10.39 11.63 -9.47
C LEU A 168 11.39 10.48 -9.26
N PRO A 169 11.42 9.77 -8.12
CA PRO A 169 12.30 8.60 -7.95
C PRO A 169 12.08 7.54 -9.01
N ALA A 170 10.84 7.32 -9.40
CA ALA A 170 10.49 6.34 -10.40
C ALA A 170 11.05 6.70 -11.79
N LEU A 171 10.94 7.95 -12.21
CA LEU A 171 11.54 8.45 -13.45
C LEU A 171 13.07 8.41 -13.40
N LEU A 172 13.67 8.81 -12.27
CA LEU A 172 15.10 8.74 -12.06
C LEU A 172 15.62 7.30 -12.10
N ASN A 173 14.84 6.35 -11.58
CA ASN A 173 15.18 4.93 -11.63
C ASN A 173 15.30 4.43 -13.08
N VAL A 174 14.32 4.75 -13.93
CA VAL A 174 14.37 4.41 -15.37
C VAL A 174 15.62 5.01 -16.03
N PHE A 175 15.89 6.28 -15.74
CA PHE A 175 17.08 6.96 -16.29
C PHE A 175 18.38 6.32 -15.82
N PHE A 176 18.52 6.05 -14.51
CA PHE A 176 19.73 5.43 -13.97
C PHE A 176 19.85 3.96 -14.38
N ASN A 177 18.76 3.24 -14.58
CA ASN A 177 18.77 1.90 -15.15
C ASN A 177 19.33 1.93 -16.57
N TRP A 178 18.86 2.83 -17.43
CA TRP A 178 19.39 3.02 -18.77
C TRP A 178 20.89 3.33 -18.75
N LEU A 179 21.34 4.13 -17.80
CA LEU A 179 22.74 4.54 -17.66
C LEU A 179 23.63 3.39 -17.14
N LEU A 180 23.22 2.69 -16.09
CA LEU A 180 24.07 1.77 -15.31
C LEU A 180 23.91 0.29 -15.73
N ILE A 181 22.72 -0.13 -16.18
CA ILE A 181 22.53 -1.49 -16.69
C ILE A 181 23.30 -1.65 -17.99
N TYR A 182 23.13 -0.68 -18.92
CA TYR A 182 23.65 -0.79 -20.28
C TYR A 182 24.99 -0.09 -20.50
N GLY A 183 25.42 0.77 -19.58
CA GLY A 183 26.71 1.45 -19.65
C GLY A 183 26.75 2.59 -20.67
N HIS A 184 25.71 3.42 -20.72
CA HIS A 184 25.67 4.59 -21.61
C HIS A 184 26.51 5.75 -21.05
N TRP A 185 26.88 6.69 -21.91
CA TRP A 185 27.65 7.92 -21.59
C TRP A 185 28.98 7.66 -20.91
N GLY A 186 29.61 6.51 -21.19
CA GLY A 186 30.96 6.18 -20.64
C GLY A 186 30.90 5.54 -19.24
N PHE A 187 29.74 5.30 -18.70
CA PHE A 187 29.60 4.52 -17.46
C PHE A 187 29.84 3.02 -17.70
N PRO A 188 30.40 2.30 -16.70
CA PRO A 188 30.61 0.86 -16.81
C PRO A 188 29.25 0.11 -16.89
N ARG A 189 29.24 -0.96 -17.66
CA ARG A 189 28.09 -1.84 -17.80
C ARG A 189 27.96 -2.74 -16.56
N LEU A 190 27.13 -2.35 -15.59
CA LEU A 190 27.05 -3.03 -14.30
C LEU A 190 25.93 -4.10 -14.23
N GLY A 191 25.09 -4.21 -15.28
CA GLY A 191 24.02 -5.20 -15.32
C GLY A 191 23.09 -5.14 -14.10
N LEU A 192 22.87 -6.28 -13.41
CA LEU A 192 22.01 -6.38 -12.24
C LEU A 192 22.44 -5.46 -11.08
N THR A 193 23.73 -5.36 -10.82
CA THR A 193 24.26 -4.45 -9.79
C THR A 193 23.92 -3.00 -10.14
N GLY A 194 23.99 -2.64 -11.43
CA GLY A 194 23.59 -1.32 -11.93
C GLY A 194 22.12 -0.99 -11.63
N ALA A 195 21.23 -1.96 -11.78
CA ALA A 195 19.81 -1.80 -11.42
C ALA A 195 19.61 -1.54 -9.92
N GLY A 196 20.35 -2.26 -9.07
CA GLY A 196 20.31 -2.05 -7.62
C GLY A 196 20.78 -0.63 -7.24
N ILE A 197 21.90 -0.19 -7.79
CA ILE A 197 22.46 1.17 -7.56
C ILE A 197 21.49 2.22 -8.09
N ALA A 198 20.88 2.01 -9.26
CA ALA A 198 19.88 2.90 -9.84
C ALA A 198 18.69 3.10 -8.91
N SER A 199 18.16 2.00 -8.36
CA SER A 199 17.04 2.03 -7.42
C SER A 199 17.39 2.76 -6.13
N LEU A 200 18.55 2.47 -5.55
CA LEU A 200 19.05 3.15 -4.35
C LEU A 200 19.24 4.66 -4.58
N ALA A 201 19.94 5.03 -5.66
CA ALA A 201 20.21 6.43 -6.00
C ALA A 201 18.92 7.21 -6.27
N ALA A 202 17.99 6.63 -7.04
CA ALA A 202 16.72 7.25 -7.36
C ALA A 202 15.87 7.51 -6.10
N GLN A 203 15.78 6.52 -5.21
CA GLN A 203 15.04 6.65 -3.94
C GLN A 203 15.72 7.68 -3.02
N ALA A 204 17.05 7.67 -2.91
CA ALA A 204 17.78 8.63 -2.09
C ALA A 204 17.62 10.07 -2.59
N ILE A 205 17.74 10.30 -3.89
CA ILE A 205 17.53 11.62 -4.50
C ILE A 205 16.09 12.07 -4.28
N GLY A 206 15.11 11.20 -4.51
CA GLY A 206 13.71 11.50 -4.28
C GLY A 206 13.40 11.90 -2.84
N ALA A 207 13.95 11.17 -1.87
CA ALA A 207 13.79 11.50 -0.45
C ALA A 207 14.43 12.85 -0.11
N VAL A 208 15.63 13.12 -0.58
CA VAL A 208 16.33 14.41 -0.39
C VAL A 208 15.54 15.56 -1.03
N VAL A 209 15.15 15.42 -2.29
CA VAL A 209 14.33 16.43 -2.99
C VAL A 209 13.01 16.66 -2.26
N GLY A 210 12.34 15.60 -1.81
CA GLY A 210 11.13 15.70 -1.03
C GLY A 210 11.30 16.53 0.25
N TRP A 211 12.35 16.27 1.03
CA TRP A 211 12.66 17.05 2.23
C TRP A 211 13.07 18.48 1.92
N VAL A 212 13.82 18.72 0.85
CA VAL A 212 14.16 20.06 0.37
C VAL A 212 12.91 20.85 -0.01
N VAL A 213 11.98 20.22 -0.74
CA VAL A 213 10.70 20.82 -1.10
C VAL A 213 9.91 21.20 0.14
N VAL A 214 9.74 20.29 1.10
CA VAL A 214 8.99 20.55 2.34
C VAL A 214 9.65 21.65 3.18
N ARG A 215 10.99 21.71 3.22
CA ARG A 215 11.73 22.66 4.06
C ARG A 215 11.83 24.04 3.46
N HIS A 216 11.99 24.15 2.15
CA HIS A 216 12.35 25.41 1.48
C HIS A 216 11.20 26.05 0.70
N LEU A 217 10.12 25.34 0.41
CA LEU A 217 8.99 25.92 -0.30
C LEU A 217 8.38 27.08 0.54
N PRO A 218 8.25 28.30 -0.01
CA PRO A 218 7.77 29.45 0.78
C PRO A 218 6.41 29.22 1.43
N SER A 219 5.52 28.49 0.76
CA SER A 219 4.18 28.15 1.26
C SER A 219 4.18 27.17 2.44
N LEU A 220 5.33 26.50 2.72
CA LEU A 220 5.47 25.51 3.78
C LEU A 220 6.40 26.00 4.92
N ARG A 221 6.94 27.20 4.81
CA ARG A 221 7.82 27.77 5.83
C ARG A 221 7.22 27.86 7.22
N ALA A 222 5.90 28.09 7.30
CA ALA A 222 5.18 28.14 8.57
C ALA A 222 5.21 26.82 9.35
N TRP A 223 5.55 25.72 8.72
CA TRP A 223 5.70 24.42 9.40
C TRP A 223 6.93 24.36 10.32
N TRP A 224 7.94 25.19 10.08
CA TRP A 224 9.26 25.10 10.73
C TRP A 224 9.47 26.08 11.88
N GLY A 225 8.46 26.24 12.73
CA GLY A 225 8.60 27.04 13.96
C GLY A 225 9.55 26.40 14.99
N PRO A 226 9.97 27.15 16.04
CA PRO A 226 10.90 26.68 17.09
C PRO A 226 10.17 25.79 18.09
N ARG A 227 9.92 24.53 17.75
CA ARG A 227 9.39 23.52 18.67
C ARG A 227 10.48 22.55 19.10
N ARG A 228 10.49 22.20 20.39
CA ARG A 228 11.45 21.24 20.96
C ARG A 228 11.13 19.81 20.52
N PHE A 229 12.12 18.95 20.62
CA PHE A 229 11.98 17.52 20.41
C PHE A 229 11.33 16.90 21.67
N GLU A 230 10.26 16.13 21.48
CA GLU A 230 9.45 15.57 22.56
C GLU A 230 9.36 14.05 22.46
N ARG A 231 9.76 13.35 23.55
CA ARG A 231 9.67 11.88 23.58
C ARG A 231 8.21 11.38 23.51
N ALA A 232 7.27 12.15 24.05
CA ALA A 232 5.85 11.83 24.02
C ALA A 232 5.32 11.74 22.60
N GLU A 233 5.71 12.67 21.71
CA GLU A 233 5.30 12.64 20.30
C GLU A 233 5.89 11.45 19.54
N LEU A 234 7.14 11.07 19.84
CA LEU A 234 7.72 9.83 19.28
C LEU A 234 6.94 8.60 19.72
N ALA A 235 6.64 8.50 21.01
CA ALA A 235 5.88 7.37 21.54
C ALA A 235 4.48 7.31 20.92
N ARG A 236 3.85 8.46 20.72
CA ARG A 236 2.53 8.56 20.08
C ARG A 236 2.55 8.08 18.63
N GLN A 237 3.49 8.55 17.80
CA GLN A 237 3.63 8.10 16.42
C GLN A 237 4.01 6.62 16.34
N TRP A 238 4.87 6.14 17.22
CA TRP A 238 5.23 4.73 17.33
C TRP A 238 4.03 3.85 17.69
N ASN A 239 3.23 4.25 18.68
CA ASN A 239 2.08 3.48 19.13
C ASN A 239 1.01 3.34 18.04
N GLU A 240 0.80 4.37 17.24
CA GLU A 240 -0.12 4.31 16.08
C GLU A 240 0.49 3.58 14.87
N GLY A 241 1.80 3.63 14.68
CA GLY A 241 2.48 2.99 13.55
C GLY A 241 2.57 1.47 13.68
N ARG A 242 2.80 0.95 14.90
CA ARG A 242 2.89 -0.50 15.15
C ARG A 242 1.69 -1.29 14.64
N PRO A 243 0.44 -0.96 15.04
CA PRO A 243 -0.72 -1.70 14.58
C PRO A 243 -0.90 -1.60 13.07
N MET A 244 -0.64 -0.45 12.45
CA MET A 244 -0.70 -0.30 11.00
C MET A 244 0.33 -1.18 10.27
N THR A 245 1.56 -1.26 10.79
CA THR A 245 2.61 -2.14 10.26
C THR A 245 2.20 -3.60 10.35
N VAL A 246 1.77 -4.05 11.53
CA VAL A 246 1.35 -5.43 11.77
C VAL A 246 0.16 -5.81 10.88
N GLN A 247 -0.81 -4.92 10.73
CA GLN A 247 -1.97 -5.17 9.90
C GLN A 247 -1.59 -5.38 8.43
N LEU A 248 -0.78 -4.50 7.85
CA LEU A 248 -0.34 -4.64 6.45
C LEU A 248 0.49 -5.90 6.22
N PHE A 249 1.32 -6.27 7.21
CA PHE A 249 2.08 -7.53 7.16
C PHE A 249 1.14 -8.75 7.17
N LEU A 250 0.17 -8.78 8.09
CA LEU A 250 -0.80 -9.88 8.20
C LEU A 250 -1.62 -10.05 6.91
N GLU A 251 -2.03 -8.95 6.31
CA GLU A 251 -2.81 -8.89 5.08
C GLU A 251 -2.00 -9.40 3.87
N GLY A 252 -0.80 -8.85 3.67
CA GLY A 252 0.10 -9.27 2.59
C GLY A 252 0.52 -10.74 2.71
N ALA A 253 0.84 -11.20 3.93
CA ALA A 253 1.21 -12.58 4.17
C ALA A 253 0.04 -13.55 3.91
N ALA A 254 -1.20 -13.19 4.27
CA ALA A 254 -2.38 -14.02 4.00
C ALA A 254 -2.64 -14.17 2.49
N VAL A 255 -2.51 -13.08 1.71
CA VAL A 255 -2.61 -13.13 0.24
C VAL A 255 -1.52 -14.02 -0.37
N ALA A 256 -0.28 -13.94 0.15
CA ALA A 256 0.81 -14.80 -0.31
C ALA A 256 0.53 -16.29 -0.03
N VAL A 257 0.01 -16.62 1.16
CA VAL A 257 -0.40 -17.99 1.50
C VAL A 257 -1.52 -18.48 0.58
N ALA A 258 -2.52 -17.64 0.28
CA ALA A 258 -3.57 -18.00 -0.68
C ALA A 258 -3.00 -18.30 -2.08
N GLY A 259 -2.00 -17.53 -2.53
CA GLY A 259 -1.28 -17.80 -3.77
C GLY A 259 -0.57 -19.15 -3.79
N VAL A 260 0.09 -19.51 -2.67
CA VAL A 260 0.74 -20.83 -2.51
C VAL A 260 -0.29 -21.96 -2.55
N LEU A 261 -1.42 -21.82 -1.86
CA LEU A 261 -2.51 -22.80 -1.89
C LEU A 261 -3.04 -23.03 -3.31
N ILE A 262 -3.18 -21.95 -4.11
CA ILE A 262 -3.62 -22.05 -5.50
C ILE A 262 -2.57 -22.77 -6.35
N GLY A 263 -1.28 -22.54 -6.10
CA GLY A 263 -0.19 -23.23 -6.78
C GLY A 263 -0.24 -24.77 -6.68
N LEU A 264 -0.81 -25.30 -5.58
CA LEU A 264 -0.99 -26.75 -5.38
C LEU A 264 -1.99 -27.39 -6.36
N PHE A 265 -2.85 -26.62 -7.02
CA PHE A 265 -3.75 -27.08 -8.08
C PHE A 265 -3.11 -27.14 -9.47
N GLY A 266 -1.81 -26.81 -9.56
CA GLY A 266 -1.03 -26.92 -10.79
C GLY A 266 -0.86 -25.63 -11.58
N ALA A 267 -0.08 -25.73 -12.67
CA ALA A 267 0.37 -24.57 -13.46
C ALA A 267 -0.77 -23.79 -14.12
N VAL A 268 -1.81 -24.48 -14.60
CA VAL A 268 -2.97 -23.84 -15.26
C VAL A 268 -3.75 -22.96 -14.27
N ALA A 269 -4.00 -23.48 -13.05
CA ALA A 269 -4.67 -22.74 -12.00
C ALA A 269 -3.85 -21.51 -11.55
N LEU A 270 -2.53 -21.68 -11.42
CA LEU A 270 -1.61 -20.61 -11.05
C LEU A 270 -1.55 -19.52 -12.12
N ALA A 271 -1.51 -19.90 -13.43
CA ALA A 271 -1.55 -18.96 -14.54
C ALA A 271 -2.86 -18.15 -14.57
N GLY A 272 -4.01 -18.83 -14.43
CA GLY A 272 -5.32 -18.17 -14.31
C GLY A 272 -5.40 -17.21 -13.13
N ASN A 273 -4.85 -17.60 -11.98
CA ASN A 273 -4.76 -16.75 -10.79
C ASN A 273 -3.89 -15.51 -11.03
N GLN A 274 -2.76 -15.65 -11.73
CA GLN A 274 -1.88 -14.52 -12.03
C GLN A 274 -2.58 -13.49 -12.92
N ILE A 275 -3.39 -13.93 -13.89
CA ILE A 275 -4.22 -13.05 -14.71
C ILE A 275 -5.23 -12.29 -13.82
N ALA A 276 -5.94 -13.02 -12.96
CA ALA A 276 -6.93 -12.42 -12.06
C ALA A 276 -6.30 -11.40 -11.10
N LEU A 277 -5.14 -11.72 -10.50
CA LEU A 277 -4.40 -10.81 -9.62
C LEU A 277 -3.90 -9.57 -10.37
N SER A 278 -3.39 -9.71 -11.60
CA SER A 278 -2.90 -8.58 -12.41
C SER A 278 -4.01 -7.59 -12.74
N VAL A 279 -5.17 -8.09 -13.14
CA VAL A 279 -6.35 -7.25 -13.40
C VAL A 279 -6.87 -6.65 -12.10
N GLY A 280 -7.04 -7.47 -11.06
CA GLY A 280 -7.55 -7.05 -9.77
C GLY A 280 -6.70 -5.96 -9.10
N SER A 281 -5.37 -6.13 -9.09
CA SER A 281 -4.45 -5.14 -8.51
C SER A 281 -4.51 -3.78 -9.22
N THR A 282 -4.67 -3.79 -10.55
CA THR A 282 -4.84 -2.57 -11.35
C THR A 282 -6.13 -1.83 -10.96
N LEU A 283 -7.23 -2.56 -10.86
CA LEU A 283 -8.53 -1.99 -10.50
C LEU A 283 -8.59 -1.53 -9.04
N TYR A 284 -7.81 -2.16 -8.17
CA TYR A 284 -7.72 -1.86 -6.75
C TYR A 284 -7.00 -0.54 -6.44
N MET A 285 -6.28 0.04 -7.40
CA MET A 285 -5.61 1.34 -7.22
C MET A 285 -6.60 2.45 -6.87
N LEU A 286 -7.82 2.43 -7.44
CA LEU A 286 -8.84 3.43 -7.12
C LEU A 286 -9.35 3.28 -5.68
N PRO A 287 -9.80 2.11 -5.19
CA PRO A 287 -10.13 1.91 -3.77
C PRO A 287 -9.03 2.34 -2.81
N LEU A 288 -7.77 2.01 -3.11
CA LEU A 288 -6.63 2.38 -2.29
C LEU A 288 -6.44 3.90 -2.22
N GLY A 289 -6.56 4.60 -3.36
CA GLY A 289 -6.51 6.06 -3.41
C GLY A 289 -7.68 6.72 -2.69
N VAL A 290 -8.90 6.17 -2.84
CA VAL A 290 -10.10 6.65 -2.13
C VAL A 290 -9.97 6.42 -0.63
N ALA A 291 -9.50 5.25 -0.19
CA ALA A 291 -9.27 4.96 1.23
C ALA A 291 -8.25 5.93 1.84
N GLY A 292 -7.15 6.23 1.13
CA GLY A 292 -6.17 7.25 1.53
C GLY A 292 -6.79 8.64 1.64
N ALA A 293 -7.60 9.04 0.66
CA ALA A 293 -8.30 10.33 0.68
C ALA A 293 -9.31 10.43 1.84
N VAL A 294 -10.07 9.37 2.11
CA VAL A 294 -10.99 9.27 3.26
C VAL A 294 -10.21 9.42 4.57
N THR A 295 -9.09 8.73 4.71
CA THR A 295 -8.22 8.82 5.89
C THR A 295 -7.79 10.26 6.17
N ILE A 296 -7.23 10.92 5.16
CA ILE A 296 -6.73 12.30 5.27
C ILE A 296 -7.89 13.27 5.56
N ARG A 297 -8.99 13.14 4.82
CA ARG A 297 -10.13 14.05 4.96
C ARG A 297 -10.79 13.95 6.32
N ILE A 298 -10.93 12.72 6.86
CA ILE A 298 -11.44 12.50 8.21
C ILE A 298 -10.49 13.10 9.25
N ALA A 299 -9.19 12.90 9.12
CA ALA A 299 -8.20 13.50 10.02
C ALA A 299 -8.30 15.04 10.01
N GLN A 300 -8.43 15.66 8.84
CA GLN A 300 -8.59 17.11 8.68
C GLN A 300 -9.86 17.65 9.35
N VAL A 301 -11.02 17.02 9.09
CA VAL A 301 -12.30 17.50 9.67
C VAL A 301 -12.39 17.27 11.17
N ILE A 302 -11.72 16.26 11.70
CA ILE A 302 -11.58 16.04 13.15
C ILE A 302 -10.71 17.14 13.74
N GLY A 303 -9.57 17.48 13.12
CA GLY A 303 -8.73 18.60 13.52
C GLY A 303 -9.46 19.94 13.49
N ALA A 304 -10.38 20.12 12.56
CA ALA A 304 -11.25 21.31 12.44
C ALA A 304 -12.50 21.25 13.34
N GLU A 305 -12.63 20.25 14.21
CA GLU A 305 -13.77 20.00 15.11
C GLU A 305 -15.12 19.78 14.38
N GLN A 306 -15.08 19.42 13.10
CA GLN A 306 -16.25 19.19 12.23
C GLN A 306 -16.74 17.73 12.28
N TRP A 307 -16.93 17.17 13.46
CA TRP A 307 -17.34 15.77 13.67
C TRP A 307 -18.56 15.32 12.88
N PRO A 308 -19.64 16.14 12.67
CA PRO A 308 -20.81 15.71 11.90
C PRO A 308 -20.51 15.34 10.43
N ARG A 309 -19.34 15.74 9.89
CA ARG A 309 -18.92 15.43 8.52
C ARG A 309 -18.22 14.06 8.41
N VAL A 310 -17.69 13.53 9.50
CA VAL A 310 -16.93 12.26 9.51
C VAL A 310 -17.74 11.13 8.87
N GLY A 311 -19.00 10.95 9.30
CA GLY A 311 -19.89 9.92 8.75
C GLY A 311 -20.21 10.12 7.28
N ALA A 312 -20.39 11.37 6.83
CA ALA A 312 -20.67 11.70 5.43
C ALA A 312 -19.46 11.40 4.52
N ILE A 313 -18.24 11.72 4.97
CA ILE A 313 -17.00 11.45 4.22
C ILE A 313 -16.78 9.94 4.04
N GLY A 314 -16.93 9.14 5.11
CA GLY A 314 -16.80 7.69 4.99
C GLY A 314 -17.87 7.07 4.08
N GLN A 315 -19.13 7.54 4.20
CA GLN A 315 -20.22 7.08 3.32
C GLN A 315 -19.97 7.48 1.85
N ALA A 316 -19.44 8.67 1.57
CA ALA A 316 -19.05 9.09 0.23
C ALA A 316 -17.99 8.14 -0.36
N GLY A 317 -16.95 7.82 0.41
CA GLY A 317 -15.94 6.84 -0.01
C GLY A 317 -16.51 5.46 -0.30
N LEU A 318 -17.38 4.97 0.58
CA LEU A 318 -18.07 3.68 0.39
C LEU A 318 -18.94 3.67 -0.87
N LEU A 319 -19.69 4.74 -1.15
CA LEU A 319 -20.50 4.85 -2.37
C LEU A 319 -19.64 4.80 -3.63
N VAL A 320 -18.53 5.56 -3.67
CA VAL A 320 -17.61 5.58 -4.81
C VAL A 320 -17.01 4.20 -5.05
N VAL A 321 -16.48 3.56 -4.00
CA VAL A 321 -15.79 2.27 -4.14
C VAL A 321 -16.78 1.13 -4.42
N THR A 322 -17.95 1.13 -3.79
CA THR A 322 -18.99 0.12 -4.07
C THR A 322 -19.49 0.23 -5.52
N GLY A 323 -19.68 1.45 -6.03
CA GLY A 323 -20.04 1.67 -7.44
C GLY A 323 -18.96 1.17 -8.40
N TRP A 324 -17.69 1.52 -8.14
CA TRP A 324 -16.56 1.10 -8.95
C TRP A 324 -16.35 -0.41 -8.94
N MET A 325 -16.18 -0.99 -7.75
CA MET A 325 -15.92 -2.43 -7.60
C MET A 325 -17.14 -3.27 -7.96
N GLY A 326 -18.36 -2.78 -7.71
CA GLY A 326 -19.59 -3.43 -8.14
C GLY A 326 -19.71 -3.50 -9.65
N GLY A 327 -19.34 -2.43 -10.37
CA GLY A 327 -19.27 -2.42 -11.84
C GLY A 327 -18.29 -3.48 -12.37
N PHE A 328 -17.10 -3.57 -11.78
CA PHE A 328 -16.11 -4.59 -12.17
C PHE A 328 -16.50 -6.00 -11.72
N ALA A 329 -17.18 -6.16 -10.58
CA ALA A 329 -17.72 -7.46 -10.19
C ALA A 329 -18.71 -8.00 -11.24
N LEU A 330 -19.57 -7.13 -11.77
CA LEU A 330 -20.46 -7.48 -12.87
C LEU A 330 -19.68 -7.80 -14.16
N LEU A 331 -18.65 -7.02 -14.48
CA LEU A 331 -17.79 -7.29 -15.64
C LEU A 331 -17.09 -8.65 -15.51
N PHE A 332 -16.56 -8.98 -14.35
CA PHE A 332 -15.92 -10.26 -14.08
C PHE A 332 -16.90 -11.44 -14.18
N LEU A 333 -18.13 -11.23 -13.71
CA LEU A 333 -19.18 -12.23 -13.79
C LEU A 333 -19.55 -12.58 -15.25
N PHE A 334 -19.66 -11.59 -16.13
CA PHE A 334 -20.15 -11.79 -17.49
C PHE A 334 -19.06 -11.86 -18.57
N ALA A 335 -17.90 -11.27 -18.32
CA ALA A 335 -16.82 -11.14 -19.30
C ALA A 335 -15.50 -11.79 -18.87
N GLY A 336 -15.47 -12.62 -17.81
CA GLY A 336 -14.25 -13.21 -17.27
C GLY A 336 -13.44 -14.00 -18.32
N ALA A 337 -14.09 -14.78 -19.17
CA ALA A 337 -13.44 -15.52 -20.24
C ALA A 337 -12.84 -14.58 -21.32
N TRP A 338 -13.56 -13.53 -21.70
CA TRP A 338 -13.06 -12.52 -22.65
C TRP A 338 -11.82 -11.81 -22.08
N ILE A 339 -11.84 -11.43 -20.79
CA ILE A 339 -10.70 -10.81 -20.12
C ILE A 339 -9.50 -11.78 -20.14
N GLY A 340 -9.70 -13.06 -19.79
CA GLY A 340 -8.66 -14.08 -19.84
C GLY A 340 -8.03 -14.21 -21.23
N GLY A 341 -8.85 -14.18 -22.28
CA GLY A 341 -8.40 -14.25 -23.67
C GLY A 341 -7.61 -13.04 -24.17
N LEU A 342 -7.60 -11.91 -23.43
CA LEU A 342 -6.72 -10.78 -23.74
C LEU A 342 -5.25 -11.02 -23.32
N PHE A 343 -5.01 -12.01 -22.46
CA PHE A 343 -3.68 -12.29 -21.91
C PHE A 343 -3.04 -13.55 -22.50
N VAL A 344 -3.85 -14.56 -22.83
CA VAL A 344 -3.37 -15.87 -23.30
C VAL A 344 -4.37 -16.47 -24.32
N ASP A 345 -3.85 -17.35 -25.21
CA ASP A 345 -4.67 -18.09 -26.17
C ASP A 345 -5.03 -19.51 -25.71
N ASP A 346 -4.46 -19.98 -24.58
CA ASP A 346 -4.70 -21.33 -24.03
C ASP A 346 -6.10 -21.43 -23.42
N PRO A 347 -7.01 -22.26 -23.99
CA PRO A 347 -8.37 -22.39 -23.51
C PRO A 347 -8.48 -22.87 -22.07
N ALA A 348 -7.53 -23.71 -21.61
CA ALA A 348 -7.53 -24.22 -20.23
C ALA A 348 -7.21 -23.10 -19.22
N VAL A 349 -6.25 -22.23 -19.55
CA VAL A 349 -5.90 -21.07 -18.72
C VAL A 349 -7.02 -20.03 -18.72
N ILE A 350 -7.65 -19.79 -19.88
CA ILE A 350 -8.81 -18.87 -20.01
C ILE A 350 -9.97 -19.37 -19.13
N ALA A 351 -10.29 -20.68 -19.19
CA ALA A 351 -11.34 -21.25 -18.36
C ALA A 351 -11.04 -21.15 -16.87
N ALA A 352 -9.79 -21.42 -16.47
CA ALA A 352 -9.34 -21.27 -15.07
C ALA A 352 -9.43 -19.80 -14.60
N ALA A 353 -8.99 -18.84 -15.41
CA ALA A 353 -9.10 -17.42 -15.12
C ALA A 353 -10.56 -16.98 -14.98
N ALA A 354 -11.45 -17.41 -15.90
CA ALA A 354 -12.87 -17.10 -15.85
C ALA A 354 -13.56 -17.63 -14.60
N ALA A 355 -13.25 -18.87 -14.19
CA ALA A 355 -13.76 -19.47 -12.96
C ALA A 355 -13.28 -18.70 -11.72
N ILE A 356 -12.04 -18.24 -11.70
CA ILE A 356 -11.51 -17.38 -10.62
C ILE A 356 -12.20 -16.02 -10.64
N PHE A 357 -12.34 -15.34 -11.79
CA PHE A 357 -13.00 -14.04 -11.91
C PHE A 357 -14.42 -14.04 -11.37
N PHE A 358 -15.16 -15.13 -11.57
CA PHE A 358 -16.52 -15.28 -11.08
C PHE A 358 -16.63 -15.04 -9.55
N VAL A 359 -15.69 -15.62 -8.78
CA VAL A 359 -15.62 -15.46 -7.33
C VAL A 359 -14.89 -14.17 -6.94
N PHE A 360 -13.84 -13.84 -7.68
CA PHE A 360 -12.95 -12.73 -7.41
C PHE A 360 -13.66 -11.37 -7.47
N GLY A 361 -14.70 -11.24 -8.31
CA GLY A 361 -15.54 -10.04 -8.36
C GLY A 361 -16.19 -9.70 -7.02
N PHE A 362 -16.75 -10.70 -6.34
CA PHE A 362 -17.29 -10.52 -4.99
C PHE A 362 -16.19 -10.22 -3.98
N THR A 363 -15.09 -10.94 -4.04
CA THR A 363 -13.93 -10.75 -3.16
C THR A 363 -13.39 -9.34 -3.26
N GLN A 364 -13.22 -8.82 -4.48
CA GLN A 364 -12.74 -7.46 -4.74
C GLN A 364 -13.72 -6.37 -4.27
N LEU A 365 -15.03 -6.62 -4.40
CA LEU A 365 -16.04 -5.69 -3.87
C LEU A 365 -15.92 -5.58 -2.33
N MET A 366 -15.77 -6.71 -1.65
CA MET A 366 -15.61 -6.72 -0.18
C MET A 366 -14.29 -6.08 0.25
N ASP A 367 -13.22 -6.31 -0.51
CA ASP A 367 -11.91 -5.70 -0.28
C ASP A 367 -11.96 -4.17 -0.41
N GLY A 368 -12.62 -3.65 -1.44
CA GLY A 368 -12.84 -2.22 -1.60
C GLY A 368 -13.61 -1.59 -0.43
N VAL A 369 -14.69 -2.23 0.02
CA VAL A 369 -15.49 -1.77 1.18
C VAL A 369 -14.65 -1.82 2.46
N GLN A 370 -13.86 -2.89 2.66
CA GLN A 370 -12.95 -3.02 3.77
C GLN A 370 -11.91 -1.90 3.78
N SER A 371 -11.24 -1.64 2.65
CA SER A 371 -10.21 -0.62 2.54
C SER A 371 -10.69 0.78 2.89
N VAL A 372 -11.87 1.17 2.42
CA VAL A 372 -12.45 2.48 2.76
C VAL A 372 -12.85 2.54 4.23
N SER A 373 -13.45 1.46 4.77
CA SER A 373 -13.82 1.38 6.19
C SER A 373 -12.58 1.46 7.09
N LEU A 374 -11.50 0.78 6.69
CA LEU A 374 -10.19 0.84 7.32
C LEU A 374 -9.62 2.27 7.28
N GLY A 375 -9.64 2.90 6.10
CA GLY A 375 -9.18 4.28 5.93
C GLY A 375 -9.95 5.25 6.82
N ALA A 376 -11.26 5.07 6.96
CA ALA A 376 -12.10 5.87 7.82
C ALA A 376 -11.72 5.71 9.31
N LEU A 377 -11.50 4.48 9.78
CA LEU A 377 -11.07 4.22 11.16
C LEU A 377 -9.66 4.76 11.44
N ARG A 378 -8.72 4.62 10.49
CA ARG A 378 -7.38 5.21 10.59
C ARG A 378 -7.45 6.74 10.74
N GLY A 379 -8.28 7.43 9.96
CA GLY A 379 -8.52 8.87 10.10
C GLY A 379 -9.01 9.27 11.50
N MET A 380 -9.72 8.37 12.18
CA MET A 380 -10.19 8.53 13.56
C MET A 380 -9.13 8.13 14.59
N LEU A 381 -7.97 7.60 14.22
CA LEU A 381 -6.93 6.99 15.07
C LEU A 381 -7.40 5.70 15.79
N ASP A 382 -8.31 4.97 15.20
CA ASP A 382 -8.68 3.62 15.68
C ASP A 382 -7.93 2.58 14.83
N ASN A 383 -6.64 2.33 15.16
CA ASN A 383 -5.76 1.44 14.40
C ASN A 383 -5.68 0.04 15.02
N ASP A 384 -5.90 -0.11 16.32
CA ASP A 384 -5.84 -1.40 17.02
C ASP A 384 -6.98 -2.34 16.63
N PHE A 385 -8.20 -1.80 16.49
CA PHE A 385 -9.35 -2.60 16.11
C PHE A 385 -9.20 -3.21 14.72
N PRO A 386 -8.84 -2.45 13.65
CA PRO A 386 -8.53 -3.02 12.35
C PRO A 386 -7.47 -4.12 12.38
N THR A 387 -6.39 -3.94 13.14
CA THR A 387 -5.32 -4.94 13.25
C THR A 387 -5.85 -6.26 13.81
N ARG A 388 -6.67 -6.21 14.87
CA ARG A 388 -7.31 -7.41 15.44
C ARG A 388 -8.29 -8.06 14.46
N VAL A 389 -9.07 -7.26 13.75
CA VAL A 389 -10.00 -7.75 12.71
C VAL A 389 -9.22 -8.44 11.60
N SER A 390 -8.11 -7.85 11.12
CA SER A 390 -7.27 -8.47 10.09
C SER A 390 -6.71 -9.82 10.54
N LEU A 391 -6.22 -9.92 11.78
CA LEU A 391 -5.74 -11.19 12.32
C LEU A 391 -6.84 -12.26 12.29
N VAL A 392 -8.02 -11.94 12.82
CA VAL A 392 -9.13 -12.92 12.90
C VAL A 392 -9.67 -13.23 11.50
N ALA A 393 -9.97 -12.20 10.71
CA ALA A 393 -10.62 -12.37 9.42
C ALA A 393 -9.74 -13.10 8.39
N TYR A 394 -8.46 -12.76 8.30
CA TYR A 394 -7.57 -13.39 7.32
C TYR A 394 -7.02 -14.73 7.79
N TRP A 395 -6.50 -14.81 9.02
CA TRP A 395 -5.76 -15.98 9.49
C TRP A 395 -6.63 -17.06 10.12
N LEU A 396 -7.68 -16.67 10.88
CA LEU A 396 -8.55 -17.63 11.57
C LEU A 396 -9.80 -17.99 10.77
N ILE A 397 -10.19 -17.19 9.77
CA ILE A 397 -11.40 -17.42 8.98
C ILE A 397 -11.09 -17.63 7.51
N ALA A 398 -10.48 -16.62 6.83
CA ALA A 398 -10.26 -16.68 5.40
C ALA A 398 -9.38 -17.87 4.99
N LEU A 399 -8.19 -18.03 5.56
CA LEU A 399 -7.27 -19.11 5.20
C LEU A 399 -7.82 -20.50 5.52
N PRO A 400 -8.41 -20.78 6.71
CA PRO A 400 -9.05 -22.08 6.95
C PRO A 400 -10.21 -22.38 5.99
N LEU A 401 -11.05 -21.38 5.68
CA LEU A 401 -12.13 -21.55 4.71
C LEU A 401 -11.59 -21.70 3.27
N SER A 402 -10.48 -21.05 2.92
CA SER A 402 -9.80 -21.26 1.65
C SER A 402 -9.32 -22.70 1.47
N VAL A 403 -8.77 -23.30 2.53
CA VAL A 403 -8.40 -24.72 2.52
C VAL A 403 -9.64 -25.60 2.42
N LEU A 404 -10.66 -25.34 3.22
CA LEU A 404 -11.89 -26.13 3.22
C LEU A 404 -12.60 -26.08 1.85
N PHE A 405 -12.76 -24.89 1.26
CA PHE A 405 -13.47 -24.75 0.00
C PHE A 405 -12.62 -25.22 -1.20
N GLY A 406 -11.31 -24.91 -1.18
CA GLY A 406 -10.41 -25.31 -2.24
C GLY A 406 -10.18 -26.83 -2.30
N PHE A 407 -9.89 -27.44 -1.17
CA PHE A 407 -9.49 -28.85 -1.08
C PHE A 407 -10.59 -29.74 -0.48
N GLY A 408 -11.33 -29.28 0.55
CA GLY A 408 -12.35 -30.07 1.20
C GLY A 408 -13.61 -30.26 0.36
N PHE A 409 -14.04 -29.23 -0.35
CA PHE A 409 -15.19 -29.27 -1.26
C PHE A 409 -14.78 -29.42 -2.73
N ASP A 410 -13.51 -29.59 -2.99
CA ASP A 410 -12.93 -29.81 -4.32
C ASP A 410 -13.25 -28.70 -5.37
N LEU A 411 -13.41 -27.46 -4.87
CA LEU A 411 -13.72 -26.30 -5.73
C LEU A 411 -12.46 -25.70 -6.38
N GLY A 412 -11.26 -26.20 -6.08
CA GLY A 412 -10.01 -25.75 -6.65
C GLY A 412 -9.66 -24.29 -6.34
N ALA A 413 -8.98 -23.61 -7.26
CA ALA A 413 -8.56 -22.23 -7.10
C ALA A 413 -9.72 -21.22 -6.85
N PRO A 414 -10.89 -21.32 -7.51
CA PRO A 414 -12.06 -20.52 -7.16
C PRO A 414 -12.52 -20.71 -5.70
N GLY A 415 -12.44 -21.94 -5.16
CA GLY A 415 -12.75 -22.24 -3.78
C GLY A 415 -11.83 -21.51 -2.79
N VAL A 416 -10.53 -21.42 -3.10
CA VAL A 416 -9.58 -20.64 -2.27
C VAL A 416 -10.00 -19.18 -2.18
N TRP A 417 -10.35 -18.54 -3.29
CA TRP A 417 -10.82 -17.17 -3.31
C TRP A 417 -12.21 -16.99 -2.69
N ALA A 418 -13.08 -18.00 -2.78
CA ALA A 418 -14.37 -17.97 -2.09
C ALA A 418 -14.19 -17.92 -0.56
N GLY A 419 -13.32 -18.77 -0.01
CA GLY A 419 -12.98 -18.75 1.41
C GLY A 419 -12.35 -17.43 1.84
N PHE A 420 -11.44 -16.91 1.02
CA PHE A 420 -10.81 -15.60 1.25
C PHE A 420 -11.85 -14.46 1.22
N GLY A 421 -12.79 -14.51 0.28
CA GLY A 421 -13.89 -13.55 0.16
C GLY A 421 -14.82 -13.51 1.37
N VAL A 422 -15.08 -14.66 2.02
CA VAL A 422 -15.85 -14.71 3.28
C VAL A 422 -15.12 -13.96 4.40
N GLY A 423 -13.80 -14.17 4.55
CA GLY A 423 -13.00 -13.44 5.52
C GLY A 423 -13.02 -11.92 5.27
N LEU A 424 -12.86 -11.50 4.01
CA LEU A 424 -12.94 -10.10 3.60
C LEU A 424 -14.32 -9.49 3.89
N ALA A 425 -15.40 -10.21 3.62
CA ALA A 425 -16.75 -9.77 3.91
C ALA A 425 -16.98 -9.54 5.41
N LEU A 426 -16.47 -10.44 6.25
CA LEU A 426 -16.50 -10.27 7.71
C LEU A 426 -15.66 -9.07 8.16
N ALA A 427 -14.46 -8.88 7.60
CA ALA A 427 -13.64 -7.72 7.88
C ALA A 427 -14.34 -6.41 7.47
N ALA A 428 -14.88 -6.35 6.24
CA ALA A 428 -15.64 -5.21 5.74
C ALA A 428 -16.84 -4.88 6.64
N GLY A 429 -17.60 -5.91 7.05
CA GLY A 429 -18.74 -5.78 7.97
C GLY A 429 -18.33 -5.26 9.35
N ALA A 430 -17.29 -5.84 9.95
CA ALA A 430 -16.81 -5.46 11.28
C ALA A 430 -16.24 -4.02 11.28
N LEU A 431 -15.41 -3.67 10.30
CA LEU A 431 -14.81 -2.33 10.19
C LEU A 431 -15.87 -1.28 9.86
N GLY A 432 -16.77 -1.59 8.92
CA GLY A 432 -17.88 -0.70 8.57
C GLY A 432 -18.83 -0.45 9.74
N TRP A 433 -19.20 -1.50 10.48
CA TRP A 433 -20.01 -1.38 11.70
C TRP A 433 -19.31 -0.50 12.75
N ARG A 434 -18.03 -0.75 13.02
CA ARG A 434 -17.23 0.03 13.98
C ARG A 434 -17.17 1.49 13.59
N PHE A 435 -16.90 1.79 12.32
CA PHE A 435 -16.88 3.14 11.79
C PHE A 435 -18.24 3.84 11.96
N LEU A 436 -19.34 3.18 11.55
CA LEU A 436 -20.68 3.75 11.67
C LEU A 436 -21.05 4.03 13.13
N ARG A 437 -20.67 3.14 14.05
CA ARG A 437 -20.88 3.34 15.48
C ARG A 437 -20.13 4.54 16.02
N LEU A 438 -18.83 4.67 15.73
CA LEU A 438 -17.99 5.76 16.21
C LEU A 438 -18.38 7.10 15.59
N SER A 439 -18.70 7.15 14.30
CA SER A 439 -19.12 8.38 13.61
C SER A 439 -20.45 8.93 14.13
N ARG A 440 -21.31 8.09 14.71
CA ARG A 440 -22.59 8.49 15.33
C ARG A 440 -22.44 8.94 16.79
N ALA A 441 -21.44 8.43 17.50
CA ALA A 441 -21.29 8.65 18.94
C ALA A 441 -20.89 10.09 19.33
N LYS A 442 -20.57 10.97 18.36
CA LYS A 442 -20.21 12.41 18.54
C LYS A 442 -19.04 12.67 19.50
N ALA A 443 -18.38 11.64 19.99
CA ALA A 443 -17.22 11.77 20.86
C ALA A 443 -15.97 11.31 20.14
N PRO A 444 -14.81 12.02 20.24
CA PRO A 444 -13.55 11.44 19.83
C PRO A 444 -13.35 10.14 20.62
N PRO A 445 -12.77 9.07 20.00
CA PRO A 445 -12.21 8.00 20.80
C PRO A 445 -11.29 8.66 21.81
N ALA A 446 -11.38 8.25 23.08
CA ALA A 446 -10.56 8.84 24.14
C ALA A 446 -9.12 8.93 23.62
N THR A 447 -8.64 10.15 23.46
CA THR A 447 -7.21 10.37 23.31
C THR A 447 -6.61 9.67 24.51
N VAL A 448 -5.65 8.78 24.27
CA VAL A 448 -4.80 8.30 25.37
C VAL A 448 -4.17 9.56 25.92
N ASP A 449 -4.79 10.09 26.97
CA ASP A 449 -4.21 11.16 27.76
C ASP A 449 -2.82 10.68 28.14
N ALA A 450 -1.85 11.52 27.90
CA ALA A 450 -0.51 11.34 28.39
C ALA A 450 -0.64 10.91 29.86
N ALA A 451 -0.26 9.67 30.12
CA ALA A 451 -0.04 9.24 31.50
C ALA A 451 0.99 10.19 32.08
N ASP A 452 0.63 10.79 33.20
CA ASP A 452 1.47 11.56 34.08
C ASP A 452 2.84 10.90 34.35
#